data_9db1e4d449f2f553a71e89df1ac19426
#
_entry.id   9db1e4d449f2f553a71e89df1ac19426
#
_cell.length_a   1.000
_cell.length_b   1.000
_cell.length_c   1.000
_cell.angle_alpha   90.00
_cell.angle_beta   90.00
_cell.angle_gamma   90.00
#
_symmetry.space_group_name_H-M   'P 1'
#
loop_
_entity.id
_entity.type
_entity.pdbx_description
1 polymer ?
#
loop_
_entity_poly.entity_id
_entity_poly.type
_entity_poly.pdbx_seq_one_letter_code
_entity_poly.pdbx_strand_id
1 'polypeptide(L)'
;MVISTAGVPAGVNGSTPGAGAFGPGGAAAGSVAPGAAAPAPRLGTAVDPGSEAYRANTEAHRALVAELREKLGTAALGGGAKARARHTSRGKLLPRDRVDTLLDPASPFLELAPLAADGMYDGAAPAAGVIAGIGRVAGREVVVVANDATVKGGTYYPMTVKKHLRAQEVALENRLPCIYLVDSGGAFLPMQDEVFPDRDHFGRIFYNQARLSAAGIPQIAAVLGSCTAGGAYVPAMSDQAVIVRNQGTIFLGGPPLVKAATGEVVTAEELGGGELHSRTSGVTDHLAEDDTHALSIVRTIVAGLGPRPARPWPLEPAEPPAIDPAGLYGAVPVDPRTPYDVREVIARLVDGSRFAEFKADYGATLVTGFARIHGHPVGIVANNGVLFSESAVKGAHFIELCDQRGIPLLFLQNITGFMVGRQYEAGGIAKHGAKMVNAVACTRVPKLTVVIGGSYGAGNYSMCGRAYSPRFLWMWPGAKISVMGGEQAASVLATVRRDQLEAHGEEWPTAAEEEFKRPVREQYERQGSAYYATARLWDDGVIDPMDTRTVVGLALTACANAPLPAPGPYGVFRM
;
A
#
# COMPACT_ATOMS: atom_id res chain seq x y z
N MET A 1 5.66 -4.47 7.10
CA MET A 1 6.06 -3.09 6.82
C MET A 1 7.25 -2.76 7.70
N VAL A 2 8.37 -2.38 7.12
CA VAL A 2 9.54 -1.95 7.90
C VAL A 2 9.36 -0.46 8.11
N ILE A 3 8.93 -0.06 9.31
CA ILE A 3 9.14 1.31 9.78
C ILE A 3 10.58 1.32 10.27
N SER A 4 11.52 1.71 9.41
CA SER A 4 12.91 1.93 9.83
C SER A 4 12.92 3.15 10.75
N THR A 5 13.03 2.93 12.04
CA THR A 5 13.41 3.95 13.00
C THR A 5 14.88 3.74 13.28
N ALA A 6 15.72 4.64 12.78
CA ALA A 6 17.13 4.70 13.17
C ALA A 6 17.22 4.74 14.70
N GLY A 7 18.07 3.87 15.27
CA GLY A 7 18.13 3.53 16.68
C GLY A 7 18.17 4.74 17.64
N VAL A 8 17.36 4.62 18.67
CA VAL A 8 17.45 5.44 19.89
C VAL A 8 18.43 4.74 20.82
N PRO A 9 19.50 5.38 21.30
CA PRO A 9 20.36 4.81 22.33
C PRO A 9 19.60 4.74 23.66
N ALA A 10 19.61 3.57 24.28
CA ALA A 10 19.14 3.37 25.64
C ALA A 10 20.10 4.04 26.65
N GLY A 11 19.55 4.76 27.59
CA GLY A 11 20.21 5.14 28.82
C GLY A 11 19.78 6.50 29.36
N VAL A 12 19.03 6.54 30.46
CA VAL A 12 19.49 6.91 31.81
C VAL A 12 18.31 6.85 32.79
N ASN A 13 18.52 6.11 33.86
CA ASN A 13 17.69 6.02 35.07
C ASN A 13 17.61 7.35 35.84
N GLY A 14 16.48 7.57 36.53
CA GLY A 14 16.40 8.60 37.57
C GLY A 14 15.06 8.75 38.26
N SER A 15 14.89 7.95 39.34
CA SER A 15 14.21 8.27 40.62
C SER A 15 12.74 8.77 40.64
N THR A 16 11.88 7.93 41.24
CA THR A 16 10.69 8.29 42.04
C THR A 16 11.06 9.19 43.22
N PRO A 17 10.12 10.05 43.71
CA PRO A 17 9.36 9.67 44.88
C PRO A 17 7.91 10.25 45.00
N GLY A 18 7.12 9.63 45.87
CA GLY A 18 6.14 10.31 46.69
C GLY A 18 4.66 9.92 46.50
N ALA A 19 4.22 9.01 47.35
CA ALA A 19 2.79 8.71 47.56
C ALA A 19 2.08 9.90 48.22
N GLY A 20 0.88 10.24 47.70
CA GLY A 20 -0.03 11.23 48.27
C GLY A 20 -1.48 10.80 48.16
N ALA A 21 -2.16 10.79 49.27
CA ALA A 21 -3.43 10.23 49.69
C ALA A 21 -4.65 10.45 48.78
N PHE A 22 -5.50 9.43 48.72
CA PHE A 22 -6.84 9.42 48.19
C PHE A 22 -7.83 10.26 49.04
N GLY A 23 -8.61 11.16 48.36
CA GLY A 23 -9.85 11.71 48.86
C GLY A 23 -10.96 11.49 47.85
N PRO A 24 -12.20 11.16 48.20
CA PRO A 24 -13.29 10.90 47.27
C PRO A 24 -13.87 12.23 46.76
N GLY A 25 -13.56 12.60 45.52
CA GLY A 25 -14.10 13.77 44.85
C GLY A 25 -15.18 13.38 43.83
N GLY A 26 -16.39 13.88 44.04
CA GLY A 26 -17.56 13.65 43.21
C GLY A 26 -17.33 14.02 41.74
N ALA A 27 -17.96 13.28 40.85
CA ALA A 27 -18.01 13.53 39.42
C ALA A 27 -18.76 14.87 39.18
N ALA A 28 -17.98 15.93 38.93
CA ALA A 28 -18.52 17.17 38.37
C ALA A 28 -18.79 16.93 36.89
N ALA A 29 -20.08 16.95 36.51
CA ALA A 29 -20.48 17.05 35.11
C ALA A 29 -19.90 18.37 34.57
N GLY A 30 -18.83 18.25 33.75
CA GLY A 30 -18.23 19.40 33.08
C GLY A 30 -19.25 20.09 32.20
N SER A 31 -19.58 21.34 32.49
CA SER A 31 -20.44 22.18 31.67
C SER A 31 -19.78 22.36 30.29
N VAL A 32 -20.39 21.79 29.25
CA VAL A 32 -20.05 22.05 27.86
C VAL A 32 -20.36 23.51 27.56
N ALA A 33 -19.41 24.28 27.08
CA ALA A 33 -19.64 25.64 26.67
C ALA A 33 -20.76 25.71 25.62
N PRO A 34 -21.67 26.71 25.69
CA PRO A 34 -22.76 26.85 24.72
C PRO A 34 -22.18 27.01 23.30
N GLY A 35 -22.45 26.04 22.41
CA GLY A 35 -22.01 26.03 21.01
C GLY A 35 -20.95 24.97 20.62
N ALA A 36 -20.32 24.27 21.54
CA ALA A 36 -19.45 23.14 21.21
C ALA A 36 -20.30 21.88 20.95
N ALA A 37 -20.13 21.26 19.77
CA ALA A 37 -20.74 19.97 19.49
C ALA A 37 -20.25 18.92 20.50
N ALA A 38 -21.18 18.08 21.00
CA ALA A 38 -20.78 16.96 21.85
C ALA A 38 -19.83 16.03 21.10
N PRO A 39 -18.75 15.57 21.74
CA PRO A 39 -17.84 14.63 21.10
C PRO A 39 -18.58 13.32 20.75
N ALA A 40 -18.16 12.67 19.65
CA ALA A 40 -18.71 11.38 19.27
C ALA A 40 -18.59 10.36 20.43
N PRO A 41 -19.56 9.44 20.57
CA PRO A 41 -19.53 8.43 21.63
C PRO A 41 -18.27 7.55 21.50
N ARG A 42 -17.77 7.09 22.65
CA ARG A 42 -16.67 6.12 22.68
C ARG A 42 -17.22 4.71 22.51
N LEU A 43 -16.57 3.94 21.64
CA LEU A 43 -16.79 2.50 21.58
C LEU A 43 -16.20 1.83 22.81
N GLY A 44 -16.91 0.83 23.33
CA GLY A 44 -16.41 -0.11 24.31
C GLY A 44 -15.77 -1.34 23.66
N THR A 45 -15.38 -2.32 24.45
CA THR A 45 -14.99 -3.66 24.02
C THR A 45 -15.79 -4.72 24.76
N ALA A 46 -16.26 -5.72 24.03
CA ALA A 46 -16.91 -6.91 24.60
C ALA A 46 -15.95 -8.10 24.67
N VAL A 47 -14.73 -7.91 24.21
CA VAL A 47 -13.71 -8.97 24.18
C VAL A 47 -13.14 -9.20 25.57
N ASP A 48 -13.15 -10.47 26.02
CA ASP A 48 -12.52 -10.90 27.25
C ASP A 48 -11.09 -11.40 26.99
N PRO A 49 -10.05 -10.65 27.44
CA PRO A 49 -8.66 -11.07 27.28
C PRO A 49 -8.32 -12.39 28.01
N GLY A 50 -9.14 -12.80 29.00
CA GLY A 50 -9.00 -14.06 29.73
C GLY A 50 -9.58 -15.27 29.00
N SER A 51 -10.34 -15.09 27.92
CA SER A 51 -10.96 -16.18 27.19
C SER A 51 -9.95 -17.05 26.43
N GLU A 52 -10.31 -18.32 26.21
CA GLU A 52 -9.51 -19.25 25.41
C GLU A 52 -9.43 -18.79 23.95
N ALA A 53 -10.55 -18.33 23.38
CA ALA A 53 -10.62 -17.81 22.02
C ALA A 53 -9.67 -16.61 21.81
N TYR A 54 -9.63 -15.67 22.74
CA TYR A 54 -8.72 -14.54 22.67
C TYR A 54 -7.25 -14.97 22.66
N ARG A 55 -6.88 -15.93 23.52
CA ARG A 55 -5.52 -16.45 23.57
C ARG A 55 -5.13 -17.19 22.29
N ALA A 56 -6.03 -18.04 21.78
CA ALA A 56 -5.82 -18.77 20.54
C ALA A 56 -5.66 -17.82 19.34
N ASN A 57 -6.51 -16.80 19.21
CA ASN A 57 -6.39 -15.77 18.18
C ASN A 57 -5.06 -15.02 18.29
N THR A 58 -4.67 -14.64 19.53
CA THR A 58 -3.41 -13.92 19.79
C THR A 58 -2.20 -14.73 19.33
N GLU A 59 -2.16 -16.01 19.65
CA GLU A 59 -1.08 -16.90 19.24
C GLU A 59 -1.03 -17.07 17.71
N ALA A 60 -2.18 -17.31 17.08
CA ALA A 60 -2.29 -17.45 15.63
C ALA A 60 -1.85 -16.17 14.88
N HIS A 61 -2.27 -14.99 15.33
CA HIS A 61 -1.81 -13.72 14.72
C HIS A 61 -0.33 -13.48 14.94
N ARG A 62 0.22 -13.81 16.10
CA ARG A 62 1.68 -13.72 16.36
C ARG A 62 2.48 -14.59 15.39
N ALA A 63 2.01 -15.81 15.11
CA ALA A 63 2.65 -16.69 14.14
C ALA A 63 2.64 -16.09 12.72
N LEU A 64 1.48 -15.59 12.28
CA LEU A 64 1.35 -14.92 10.97
C LEU A 64 2.23 -13.67 10.85
N VAL A 65 2.32 -12.87 11.91
CA VAL A 65 3.17 -11.67 11.94
C VAL A 65 4.65 -12.03 11.98
N ALA A 66 5.02 -13.12 12.67
CA ALA A 66 6.40 -13.62 12.66
C ALA A 66 6.83 -14.04 11.24
N GLU A 67 5.97 -14.78 10.52
CA GLU A 67 6.20 -15.12 9.10
C GLU A 67 6.34 -13.85 8.23
N LEU A 68 5.44 -12.87 8.40
CA LEU A 68 5.51 -11.60 7.68
C LEU A 68 6.85 -10.90 7.91
N ARG A 69 7.30 -10.80 9.16
CA ARG A 69 8.57 -10.16 9.53
C ARG A 69 9.78 -10.88 8.95
N GLU A 70 9.78 -12.20 8.93
CA GLU A 70 10.82 -13.01 8.30
C GLU A 70 10.91 -12.72 6.78
N LYS A 71 9.77 -12.74 6.09
CA LYS A 71 9.70 -12.43 4.65
C LYS A 71 10.17 -11.00 4.36
N LEU A 72 9.71 -10.02 5.13
CA LEU A 72 10.14 -8.63 5.01
C LEU A 72 11.64 -8.47 5.25
N GLY A 73 12.18 -9.14 6.29
CA GLY A 73 13.61 -9.14 6.60
C GLY A 73 14.43 -9.73 5.45
N THR A 74 13.97 -10.83 4.86
CA THR A 74 14.62 -11.46 3.71
C THR A 74 14.59 -10.55 2.48
N ALA A 75 13.43 -9.98 2.14
CA ALA A 75 13.29 -9.06 1.02
C ALA A 75 14.13 -7.79 1.18
N ALA A 76 14.24 -7.29 2.42
CA ALA A 76 15.04 -6.10 2.75
C ALA A 76 16.54 -6.28 2.50
N LEU A 77 17.05 -7.51 2.48
CA LEU A 77 18.45 -7.78 2.16
C LEU A 77 18.79 -7.47 0.69
N GLY A 78 17.78 -7.44 -0.20
CA GLY A 78 18.03 -7.25 -1.64
C GLY A 78 18.83 -8.40 -2.26
N GLY A 79 19.88 -8.07 -3.00
CA GLY A 79 20.76 -9.08 -3.60
C GLY A 79 21.58 -9.87 -2.59
N GLY A 80 22.08 -11.02 -3.00
CA GLY A 80 22.87 -11.91 -2.16
C GLY A 80 24.14 -11.24 -1.60
N ALA A 81 24.71 -11.82 -0.52
CA ALA A 81 25.87 -11.26 0.20
C ALA A 81 27.05 -10.87 -0.71
N LYS A 82 27.36 -11.69 -1.72
CA LYS A 82 28.43 -11.41 -2.69
C LYS A 82 28.14 -10.16 -3.54
N ALA A 83 26.88 -9.97 -3.95
CA ALA A 83 26.46 -8.80 -4.71
C ALA A 83 26.53 -7.53 -3.86
N ARG A 84 26.08 -7.59 -2.61
CA ARG A 84 26.18 -6.47 -1.66
C ARG A 84 27.62 -6.08 -1.37
N ALA A 85 28.50 -7.06 -1.07
CA ALA A 85 29.92 -6.82 -0.84
C ALA A 85 30.60 -6.19 -2.06
N ARG A 86 30.27 -6.64 -3.27
CA ARG A 86 30.77 -6.04 -4.52
C ARG A 86 30.26 -4.60 -4.70
N HIS A 87 29.04 -4.31 -4.28
CA HIS A 87 28.44 -2.97 -4.37
C HIS A 87 29.17 -2.01 -3.44
N THR A 88 29.29 -2.35 -2.16
CA THR A 88 29.96 -1.50 -1.15
C THR A 88 31.46 -1.35 -1.36
N SER A 89 32.15 -2.37 -1.92
CA SER A 89 33.59 -2.27 -2.24
C SER A 89 33.90 -1.21 -3.32
N ARG A 90 32.89 -0.70 -4.02
CA ARG A 90 32.99 0.40 -4.97
C ARG A 90 32.73 1.77 -4.37
N GLY A 91 32.61 1.87 -3.03
CA GLY A 91 32.30 3.11 -2.34
C GLY A 91 30.83 3.50 -2.34
N LYS A 92 29.92 2.64 -2.85
CA LYS A 92 28.49 2.92 -2.92
C LYS A 92 27.78 2.57 -1.62
N LEU A 93 26.80 3.37 -1.23
CA LEU A 93 25.83 3.01 -0.20
C LEU A 93 24.88 1.92 -0.72
N LEU A 94 24.45 1.00 0.16
CA LEU A 94 23.37 0.08 -0.19
C LEU A 94 22.08 0.85 -0.49
N PRO A 95 21.19 0.31 -1.34
CA PRO A 95 19.98 1.05 -1.74
C PRO A 95 19.10 1.51 -0.57
N ARG A 96 18.97 0.70 0.49
CA ARG A 96 18.23 1.10 1.70
C ARG A 96 18.96 2.19 2.47
N ASP A 97 20.29 2.11 2.58
CA ASP A 97 21.10 3.14 3.23
C ASP A 97 21.00 4.48 2.47
N ARG A 98 20.88 4.44 1.13
CA ARG A 98 20.60 5.63 0.30
C ARG A 98 19.27 6.25 0.66
N VAL A 99 18.22 5.44 0.79
CA VAL A 99 16.88 5.92 1.19
C VAL A 99 16.92 6.50 2.61
N ASP A 100 17.50 5.79 3.57
CA ASP A 100 17.60 6.25 4.96
C ASP A 100 18.42 7.54 5.10
N THR A 101 19.50 7.71 4.31
CA THR A 101 20.31 8.93 4.28
C THR A 101 19.57 10.12 3.65
N LEU A 102 18.70 9.84 2.66
CA LEU A 102 17.90 10.85 2.00
C LEU A 102 16.80 11.42 2.91
N LEU A 103 16.17 10.56 3.69
CA LEU A 103 15.01 10.91 4.52
C LEU A 103 15.38 11.82 5.69
N ASP A 104 14.41 12.53 6.23
CA ASP A 104 14.58 13.28 7.46
C ASP A 104 14.83 12.34 8.64
N PRO A 105 15.76 12.65 9.55
CA PRO A 105 16.04 11.81 10.71
C PRO A 105 14.78 11.47 11.50
N ALA A 106 14.64 10.19 11.89
CA ALA A 106 13.51 9.64 12.64
C ALA A 106 12.14 9.84 11.96
N SER A 107 12.09 10.15 10.66
CA SER A 107 10.83 10.17 9.92
C SER A 107 10.46 8.77 9.42
N PRO A 108 9.17 8.39 9.43
CA PRO A 108 8.75 7.10 8.93
C PRO A 108 8.86 7.03 7.39
N PHE A 109 9.10 5.82 6.89
CA PHE A 109 9.03 5.51 5.47
C PHE A 109 7.88 4.52 5.22
N LEU A 110 6.86 4.96 4.49
CA LEU A 110 5.73 4.12 4.06
C LEU A 110 6.15 3.39 2.78
N GLU A 111 6.81 2.24 2.93
CA GLU A 111 7.27 1.43 1.80
C GLU A 111 6.09 0.78 1.07
N LEU A 112 6.06 0.91 -0.25
CA LEU A 112 5.05 0.32 -1.14
C LEU A 112 5.51 -1.07 -1.58
N ALA A 113 4.63 -2.06 -1.40
CA ALA A 113 4.80 -3.44 -1.86
C ALA A 113 6.22 -4.01 -1.61
N PRO A 114 6.71 -4.05 -0.36
CA PRO A 114 8.05 -4.55 -0.04
C PRO A 114 8.24 -6.03 -0.41
N LEU A 115 7.16 -6.79 -0.55
CA LEU A 115 7.16 -8.20 -0.98
C LEU A 115 6.77 -8.38 -2.46
N ALA A 116 6.87 -7.33 -3.28
CA ALA A 116 6.65 -7.47 -4.72
C ALA A 116 7.60 -8.51 -5.32
N ALA A 117 7.08 -9.38 -6.19
CA ALA A 117 7.78 -10.51 -6.81
C ALA A 117 8.23 -11.63 -5.84
N ASP A 118 7.75 -11.67 -4.58
CA ASP A 118 8.04 -12.78 -3.66
C ASP A 118 7.66 -14.12 -4.29
N GLY A 119 8.61 -15.07 -4.34
CA GLY A 119 8.43 -16.38 -4.97
C GLY A 119 8.25 -16.37 -6.49
N MET A 120 8.43 -15.22 -7.16
CA MET A 120 8.46 -15.10 -8.63
C MET A 120 9.91 -15.10 -9.15
N TYR A 121 10.07 -15.43 -10.43
CA TYR A 121 11.38 -15.41 -11.12
C TYR A 121 12.46 -16.24 -10.40
N ASP A 122 12.07 -17.39 -9.81
CA ASP A 122 12.96 -18.25 -9.01
C ASP A 122 13.68 -17.50 -7.87
N GLY A 123 13.00 -16.49 -7.29
CA GLY A 123 13.55 -15.65 -6.22
C GLY A 123 14.61 -14.63 -6.68
N ALA A 124 14.79 -14.44 -7.99
CA ALA A 124 15.87 -13.60 -8.53
C ALA A 124 15.64 -12.08 -8.35
N ALA A 125 14.41 -11.64 -8.01
CA ALA A 125 14.05 -10.24 -7.92
C ALA A 125 13.33 -9.88 -6.59
N PRO A 126 14.00 -10.02 -5.43
CA PRO A 126 13.40 -9.64 -4.15
C PRO A 126 12.97 -8.16 -4.17
N ALA A 127 11.82 -7.86 -3.56
CA ALA A 127 11.18 -6.54 -3.60
C ALA A 127 11.01 -5.98 -5.02
N ALA A 128 10.96 -6.86 -6.05
CA ALA A 128 10.97 -6.52 -7.47
C ALA A 128 12.24 -5.73 -7.91
N GLY A 129 13.35 -5.81 -7.18
CA GLY A 129 14.60 -5.10 -7.51
C GLY A 129 14.53 -3.58 -7.39
N VAL A 130 13.49 -3.04 -6.70
CA VAL A 130 13.30 -1.59 -6.51
C VAL A 130 12.64 -1.30 -5.16
N ILE A 131 13.17 -0.33 -4.43
CA ILE A 131 12.55 0.21 -3.22
C ILE A 131 11.70 1.39 -3.64
N ALA A 132 10.42 1.39 -3.28
CA ALA A 132 9.52 2.49 -3.55
C ALA A 132 8.68 2.79 -2.29
N GLY A 133 8.42 4.07 -2.04
CA GLY A 133 7.64 4.45 -0.86
C GLY A 133 7.51 5.95 -0.70
N ILE A 134 6.78 6.35 0.34
CA ILE A 134 6.60 7.73 0.73
C ILE A 134 7.42 8.00 2.00
N GLY A 135 8.27 9.01 1.94
CA GLY A 135 9.05 9.49 3.08
C GLY A 135 9.05 11.00 3.17
N ARG A 136 9.70 11.52 4.18
CA ARG A 136 9.83 12.97 4.36
C ARG A 136 11.27 13.41 4.09
N VAL A 137 11.44 14.40 3.20
CA VAL A 137 12.72 14.99 2.84
C VAL A 137 12.61 16.50 2.98
N ALA A 138 13.51 17.12 3.76
CA ALA A 138 13.48 18.55 4.09
C ALA A 138 12.07 19.01 4.54
N GLY A 139 11.44 18.20 5.39
CA GLY A 139 10.11 18.47 5.94
C GLY A 139 8.95 18.19 4.98
N ARG A 140 9.12 17.76 3.74
CA ARG A 140 8.09 17.54 2.71
C ARG A 140 7.91 16.03 2.43
N GLU A 141 6.66 15.56 2.30
CA GLU A 141 6.35 14.22 1.82
C GLU A 141 6.73 14.13 0.33
N VAL A 142 7.46 13.06 -0.01
CA VAL A 142 7.92 12.75 -1.38
C VAL A 142 7.76 11.27 -1.66
N VAL A 143 7.62 10.90 -2.93
CA VAL A 143 7.77 9.51 -3.37
C VAL A 143 9.23 9.28 -3.72
N VAL A 144 9.81 8.24 -3.15
CA VAL A 144 11.17 7.77 -3.48
C VAL A 144 11.07 6.48 -4.28
N VAL A 145 11.84 6.39 -5.38
CA VAL A 145 12.01 5.17 -6.18
C VAL A 145 13.51 4.93 -6.31
N ALA A 146 14.01 3.88 -5.66
CA ALA A 146 15.43 3.56 -5.63
C ALA A 146 15.70 2.19 -6.26
N ASN A 147 16.49 2.15 -7.33
CA ASN A 147 16.91 0.89 -7.92
C ASN A 147 17.83 0.10 -6.97
N ASP A 148 17.62 -1.20 -6.88
CA ASP A 148 18.53 -2.09 -6.16
C ASP A 148 19.51 -2.75 -7.14
N ALA A 149 20.68 -2.12 -7.33
CA ALA A 149 21.72 -2.64 -8.20
C ALA A 149 22.36 -3.94 -7.67
N THR A 150 22.12 -4.33 -6.41
CA THR A 150 22.53 -5.63 -5.88
C THR A 150 21.67 -6.77 -6.42
N VAL A 151 20.46 -6.45 -6.90
CA VAL A 151 19.51 -7.36 -7.56
C VAL A 151 19.71 -7.27 -9.07
N LYS A 152 20.42 -8.23 -9.66
CA LYS A 152 20.67 -8.32 -11.11
C LYS A 152 21.14 -7.00 -11.76
N GLY A 153 21.94 -6.20 -11.05
CA GLY A 153 22.45 -4.92 -11.55
C GLY A 153 21.39 -3.83 -11.72
N GLY A 154 20.29 -3.88 -10.98
CA GLY A 154 19.19 -2.93 -11.09
C GLY A 154 18.36 -3.09 -12.37
N THR A 155 18.37 -4.29 -12.97
CA THR A 155 17.62 -4.59 -14.19
C THR A 155 16.12 -4.67 -13.91
N TYR A 156 15.30 -4.15 -14.82
CA TYR A 156 13.85 -4.14 -14.71
C TYR A 156 13.20 -5.43 -15.19
N TYR A 157 12.62 -6.18 -14.27
CA TYR A 157 11.69 -7.28 -14.53
C TYR A 157 10.26 -6.72 -14.73
N PRO A 158 9.28 -7.52 -15.21
CA PRO A 158 7.89 -7.06 -15.35
C PRO A 158 7.33 -6.49 -14.05
N MET A 159 7.60 -7.13 -12.90
CA MET A 159 7.15 -6.62 -11.60
C MET A 159 7.90 -5.37 -11.14
N THR A 160 9.15 -5.16 -11.57
CA THR A 160 9.89 -3.91 -11.33
C THR A 160 9.20 -2.73 -12.02
N VAL A 161 8.82 -2.92 -13.28
CA VAL A 161 8.05 -1.92 -14.05
C VAL A 161 6.73 -1.62 -13.36
N LYS A 162 5.96 -2.65 -13.02
CA LYS A 162 4.66 -2.49 -12.36
C LYS A 162 4.77 -1.74 -11.03
N LYS A 163 5.79 -2.01 -10.22
CA LYS A 163 6.04 -1.32 -8.95
C LYS A 163 6.45 0.13 -9.16
N HIS A 164 7.29 0.43 -10.14
CA HIS A 164 7.66 1.79 -10.50
C HIS A 164 6.44 2.60 -10.97
N LEU A 165 5.63 2.03 -11.85
CA LEU A 165 4.39 2.66 -12.31
C LEU A 165 3.43 2.94 -11.15
N ARG A 166 3.32 2.01 -10.19
CA ARG A 166 2.49 2.22 -9.00
C ARG A 166 3.01 3.37 -8.14
N ALA A 167 4.32 3.50 -7.97
CA ALA A 167 4.92 4.62 -7.25
C ALA A 167 4.60 5.97 -7.93
N GLN A 168 4.67 6.03 -9.27
CA GLN A 168 4.30 7.22 -10.04
C GLN A 168 2.79 7.53 -9.96
N GLU A 169 1.93 6.52 -9.94
CA GLU A 169 0.49 6.69 -9.72
C GLU A 169 0.22 7.29 -8.33
N VAL A 170 0.87 6.78 -7.28
CA VAL A 170 0.78 7.33 -5.92
C VAL A 170 1.26 8.79 -5.90
N ALA A 171 2.35 9.12 -6.59
CA ALA A 171 2.84 10.49 -6.70
C ALA A 171 1.83 11.40 -7.39
N LEU A 172 1.24 10.97 -8.50
CA LEU A 172 0.25 11.74 -9.26
C LEU A 172 -1.01 12.02 -8.42
N GLU A 173 -1.56 10.98 -7.83
CA GLU A 173 -2.82 11.08 -7.08
C GLU A 173 -2.70 11.91 -5.81
N ASN A 174 -1.53 11.91 -5.18
CA ASN A 174 -1.26 12.64 -3.94
C ASN A 174 -0.42 13.91 -4.16
N ARG A 175 -0.07 14.25 -5.42
CA ARG A 175 0.74 15.40 -5.82
C ARG A 175 2.07 15.50 -5.08
N LEU A 176 2.75 14.36 -4.93
CA LEU A 176 4.02 14.26 -4.22
C LEU A 176 5.18 14.35 -5.22
N PRO A 177 6.22 15.16 -4.95
CA PRO A 177 7.46 15.14 -5.74
C PRO A 177 8.02 13.71 -5.82
N CYS A 178 8.57 13.33 -6.98
CA CYS A 178 9.27 12.06 -7.17
C CYS A 178 10.77 12.25 -7.08
N ILE A 179 11.43 11.39 -6.32
CA ILE A 179 12.88 11.30 -6.23
C ILE A 179 13.30 9.92 -6.74
N TYR A 180 14.08 9.89 -7.82
CA TYR A 180 14.61 8.68 -8.43
C TYR A 180 16.08 8.51 -8.05
N LEU A 181 16.41 7.46 -7.28
CA LEU A 181 17.78 7.07 -6.96
C LEU A 181 18.20 5.99 -7.96
N VAL A 182 18.85 6.42 -9.04
CA VAL A 182 19.06 5.60 -10.24
C VAL A 182 20.38 4.84 -10.19
N ASP A 183 20.30 3.52 -10.31
CA ASP A 183 21.42 2.61 -10.46
C ASP A 183 20.90 1.37 -11.23
N SER A 184 20.65 1.52 -12.54
CA SER A 184 19.87 0.59 -13.35
C SER A 184 20.61 0.08 -14.59
N GLY A 185 20.56 -1.22 -14.78
CA GLY A 185 21.02 -1.90 -15.99
C GLY A 185 20.05 -1.88 -17.18
N GLY A 186 18.90 -1.20 -17.06
CA GLY A 186 17.85 -1.17 -18.09
C GLY A 186 16.90 -2.37 -18.03
N ALA A 187 16.23 -2.70 -19.13
CA ALA A 187 15.27 -3.80 -19.21
C ALA A 187 15.93 -5.19 -19.11
N PHE A 188 15.26 -6.13 -18.45
CA PHE A 188 15.71 -7.54 -18.42
C PHE A 188 15.44 -8.21 -19.76
N LEU A 189 16.47 -8.29 -20.59
CA LEU A 189 16.36 -8.74 -21.98
C LEU A 189 15.72 -10.12 -22.19
N PRO A 190 15.94 -11.14 -21.33
CA PRO A 190 15.25 -12.42 -21.50
C PRO A 190 13.73 -12.38 -21.40
N MET A 191 13.16 -11.31 -20.83
CA MET A 191 11.72 -11.09 -20.71
C MET A 191 11.28 -9.77 -21.38
N GLN A 192 11.95 -9.40 -22.47
CA GLN A 192 11.75 -8.11 -23.14
C GLN A 192 10.30 -7.93 -23.63
N ASP A 193 9.63 -8.99 -24.01
CA ASP A 193 8.24 -9.03 -24.45
C ASP A 193 7.25 -8.69 -23.32
N GLU A 194 7.60 -8.98 -22.06
CA GLU A 194 6.81 -8.63 -20.88
C GLU A 194 7.23 -7.28 -20.23
N VAL A 195 8.29 -6.65 -20.74
CA VAL A 195 8.86 -5.42 -20.15
C VAL A 195 8.71 -4.22 -21.09
N PHE A 196 8.79 -4.41 -22.42
CA PHE A 196 8.99 -3.30 -23.37
C PHE A 196 7.77 -2.89 -24.18
N PRO A 197 7.01 -3.81 -24.89
CA PRO A 197 6.18 -3.37 -26.03
C PRO A 197 4.78 -2.85 -25.68
N ASP A 198 4.25 -3.16 -24.49
CA ASP A 198 2.85 -2.84 -24.15
C ASP A 198 2.70 -1.46 -23.48
N ARG A 199 1.46 -1.03 -23.35
CA ARG A 199 1.03 0.26 -22.79
C ARG A 199 1.59 0.52 -21.39
N ASP A 200 1.50 -0.45 -20.50
CA ASP A 200 1.89 -0.34 -19.08
C ASP A 200 3.24 -1.02 -18.83
N HIS A 201 4.13 -0.99 -19.83
CA HIS A 201 5.50 -1.45 -19.80
C HIS A 201 6.49 -0.30 -19.57
N PHE A 202 7.77 -0.56 -19.79
CA PHE A 202 8.87 0.33 -19.42
C PHE A 202 8.72 1.76 -19.98
N GLY A 203 8.24 1.89 -21.23
CA GLY A 203 7.99 3.21 -21.85
C GLY A 203 6.96 4.06 -21.10
N ARG A 204 6.05 3.43 -20.36
CA ARG A 204 5.04 4.15 -19.56
C ARG A 204 5.65 4.95 -18.41
N ILE A 205 6.79 4.51 -17.89
CA ILE A 205 7.54 5.24 -16.85
C ILE A 205 7.87 6.65 -17.34
N PHE A 206 8.39 6.77 -18.54
CA PHE A 206 8.80 8.06 -19.13
C PHE A 206 7.61 8.94 -19.50
N TYR A 207 6.56 8.32 -20.05
CA TYR A 207 5.31 9.01 -20.30
C TYR A 207 4.73 9.62 -19.01
N ASN A 208 4.69 8.83 -17.93
CA ASN A 208 4.20 9.30 -16.64
C ASN A 208 5.09 10.41 -16.08
N GLN A 209 6.42 10.29 -16.18
CA GLN A 209 7.36 11.29 -15.70
C GLN A 209 7.12 12.66 -16.39
N ALA A 210 6.99 12.66 -17.71
CA ALA A 210 6.66 13.87 -18.46
C ALA A 210 5.30 14.48 -18.04
N ARG A 211 4.29 13.62 -17.81
CA ARG A 211 2.95 14.04 -17.38
C ARG A 211 2.92 14.57 -15.96
N LEU A 212 3.71 13.98 -15.05
CA LEU A 212 3.89 14.45 -13.68
C LEU A 212 4.52 15.84 -13.66
N SER A 213 5.63 16.03 -14.38
CA SER A 213 6.28 17.33 -14.52
C SER A 213 5.32 18.38 -15.11
N ALA A 214 4.62 18.06 -16.20
CA ALA A 214 3.61 18.94 -16.79
C ALA A 214 2.44 19.28 -15.85
N ALA A 215 2.14 18.42 -14.90
CA ALA A 215 1.15 18.67 -13.84
C ALA A 215 1.72 19.51 -12.66
N GLY A 216 2.98 19.94 -12.72
CA GLY A 216 3.65 20.67 -11.66
C GLY A 216 4.04 19.80 -10.45
N ILE A 217 4.25 18.50 -10.68
CA ILE A 217 4.76 17.56 -9.68
C ILE A 217 6.25 17.36 -9.95
N PRO A 218 7.14 17.88 -9.11
CA PRO A 218 8.59 17.87 -9.35
C PRO A 218 9.17 16.47 -9.51
N GLN A 219 10.05 16.29 -10.51
CA GLN A 219 10.76 15.08 -10.84
C GLN A 219 12.26 15.31 -10.61
N ILE A 220 12.88 14.60 -9.67
CA ILE A 220 14.27 14.80 -9.27
C ILE A 220 14.99 13.46 -9.40
N ALA A 221 16.15 13.43 -10.08
CA ALA A 221 16.94 12.21 -10.19
C ALA A 221 18.33 12.38 -9.58
N ALA A 222 18.81 11.32 -8.93
CA ALA A 222 20.22 11.17 -8.54
C ALA A 222 20.78 9.91 -9.22
N VAL A 223 21.77 10.07 -10.07
CA VAL A 223 22.45 9.00 -10.78
C VAL A 223 23.62 8.51 -9.94
N LEU A 224 23.37 7.41 -9.21
CA LEU A 224 24.26 6.83 -8.21
C LEU A 224 24.98 5.57 -8.75
N GLY A 225 24.88 5.35 -10.05
CA GLY A 225 25.50 4.23 -10.72
C GLY A 225 25.17 4.20 -12.21
N SER A 226 25.13 3.00 -12.78
CA SER A 226 24.83 2.83 -14.20
C SER A 226 23.41 3.29 -14.52
N CYS A 227 23.24 3.95 -15.65
CA CYS A 227 21.97 4.37 -16.21
C CYS A 227 21.99 4.13 -17.72
N THR A 228 21.63 2.90 -18.12
CA THR A 228 21.85 2.41 -19.46
C THR A 228 20.56 2.22 -20.24
N ALA A 229 20.61 2.45 -21.55
CA ALA A 229 19.51 2.28 -22.51
C ALA A 229 18.25 3.09 -22.09
N GLY A 230 17.09 2.45 -22.00
CA GLY A 230 15.87 3.13 -21.56
C GLY A 230 15.99 3.80 -20.19
N GLY A 231 16.79 3.24 -19.28
CA GLY A 231 17.04 3.84 -17.97
C GLY A 231 17.66 5.25 -18.03
N ALA A 232 18.39 5.58 -19.10
CA ALA A 232 18.98 6.89 -19.32
C ALA A 232 17.94 8.03 -19.41
N TYR A 233 16.70 7.71 -19.77
CA TYR A 233 15.63 8.71 -19.83
C TYR A 233 15.13 9.15 -18.45
N VAL A 234 15.28 8.35 -17.39
CA VAL A 234 14.85 8.76 -16.05
C VAL A 234 15.52 10.06 -15.61
N PRO A 235 16.87 10.19 -15.58
CA PRO A 235 17.51 11.45 -15.26
C PRO A 235 17.33 12.51 -16.37
N ALA A 236 17.38 12.12 -17.64
CA ALA A 236 17.29 13.08 -18.75
C ALA A 236 15.90 13.74 -18.88
N MET A 237 14.86 13.17 -18.29
CA MET A 237 13.49 13.72 -18.28
C MET A 237 13.08 14.24 -16.91
N SER A 238 13.98 14.23 -15.90
CA SER A 238 13.74 14.85 -14.61
C SER A 238 13.87 16.37 -14.72
N ASP A 239 13.16 17.10 -13.86
CA ASP A 239 13.24 18.57 -13.80
C ASP A 239 14.62 19.03 -13.31
N GLN A 240 15.26 18.22 -12.44
CA GLN A 240 16.64 18.38 -12.02
C GLN A 240 17.31 17.01 -11.85
N ALA A 241 18.58 16.93 -12.24
CA ALA A 241 19.37 15.71 -12.18
C ALA A 241 20.74 15.96 -11.52
N VAL A 242 21.10 15.06 -10.61
CA VAL A 242 22.42 14.99 -9.93
C VAL A 242 23.15 13.75 -10.42
N ILE A 243 24.44 13.81 -10.65
CA ILE A 243 25.27 12.64 -11.01
C ILE A 243 26.49 12.56 -10.11
N VAL A 244 26.89 11.34 -9.71
CA VAL A 244 28.09 11.11 -8.91
C VAL A 244 29.30 10.91 -9.83
N ARG A 245 30.37 11.67 -9.58
CA ARG A 245 31.65 11.64 -10.30
C ARG A 245 32.27 10.24 -10.26
N ASN A 246 32.80 9.77 -11.39
CA ASN A 246 33.48 8.47 -11.52
C ASN A 246 32.64 7.24 -11.07
N GLN A 247 31.34 7.41 -10.89
CA GLN A 247 30.44 6.36 -10.43
C GLN A 247 29.13 6.32 -11.24
N GLY A 248 28.50 7.47 -11.42
CA GLY A 248 27.28 7.62 -12.22
C GLY A 248 27.60 7.68 -13.71
N THR A 249 26.85 6.94 -14.53
CA THR A 249 26.97 7.01 -15.99
C THR A 249 25.59 7.04 -16.65
N ILE A 250 25.44 7.84 -17.69
CA ILE A 250 24.21 7.93 -18.49
C ILE A 250 24.59 7.74 -19.96
N PHE A 251 24.08 6.70 -20.62
CA PHE A 251 24.23 6.52 -22.05
C PHE A 251 23.11 5.62 -22.63
N LEU A 252 22.70 5.90 -23.87
CA LEU A 252 21.71 5.09 -24.58
C LEU A 252 22.29 3.74 -25.02
N GLY A 253 23.57 3.73 -25.39
CA GLY A 253 24.31 2.52 -25.73
C GLY A 253 25.63 2.51 -24.99
N GLY A 254 25.91 1.46 -24.18
CA GLY A 254 27.15 1.34 -23.43
C GLY A 254 28.36 1.08 -24.32
N PRO A 255 29.60 1.18 -23.77
CA PRO A 255 30.85 1.01 -24.54
C PRO A 255 30.92 -0.23 -25.46
N PRO A 256 30.42 -1.44 -25.06
CA PRO A 256 30.37 -2.58 -25.95
C PRO A 256 29.53 -2.39 -27.20
N LEU A 257 28.36 -1.71 -27.05
CA LEU A 257 27.46 -1.43 -28.17
C LEU A 257 28.07 -0.38 -29.11
N VAL A 258 28.69 0.69 -28.57
CA VAL A 258 29.40 1.71 -29.35
C VAL A 258 30.51 1.06 -30.17
N LYS A 259 31.34 0.21 -29.54
CA LYS A 259 32.41 -0.52 -30.23
C LYS A 259 31.87 -1.40 -31.37
N ALA A 260 30.76 -2.10 -31.13
CA ALA A 260 30.14 -2.96 -32.14
C ALA A 260 29.54 -2.17 -33.31
N ALA A 261 28.96 -1.00 -33.03
CA ALA A 261 28.26 -0.18 -34.03
C ALA A 261 29.17 0.73 -34.84
N THR A 262 30.23 1.30 -34.22
CA THR A 262 31.07 2.35 -34.82
C THR A 262 32.56 1.98 -34.89
N GLY A 263 32.98 0.91 -34.18
CA GLY A 263 34.38 0.56 -33.99
C GLY A 263 35.12 1.41 -32.95
N GLU A 264 34.50 2.42 -32.39
CA GLU A 264 35.08 3.32 -31.41
C GLU A 264 35.31 2.59 -30.06
N VAL A 265 36.47 2.80 -29.46
CA VAL A 265 36.81 2.24 -28.13
C VAL A 265 36.83 3.37 -27.12
N VAL A 266 35.84 3.40 -26.24
CA VAL A 266 35.67 4.41 -25.21
C VAL A 266 35.42 3.76 -23.86
N THR A 267 35.85 4.43 -22.79
CA THR A 267 35.49 4.03 -21.43
C THR A 267 34.06 4.50 -21.08
N ALA A 268 33.45 3.96 -20.03
CA ALA A 268 32.13 4.37 -19.58
C ALA A 268 32.13 5.85 -19.12
N GLU A 269 33.21 6.31 -18.49
CA GLU A 269 33.33 7.70 -18.01
C GLU A 269 33.47 8.69 -19.18
N GLU A 270 34.27 8.36 -20.21
CA GLU A 270 34.40 9.18 -21.42
C GLU A 270 33.11 9.22 -22.25
N LEU A 271 32.34 8.13 -22.27
CA LEU A 271 31.09 8.03 -23.05
C LEU A 271 29.92 8.74 -22.39
N GLY A 272 29.81 8.67 -21.06
CA GLY A 272 28.63 9.17 -20.35
C GLY A 272 28.84 9.35 -18.86
N GLY A 273 30.04 9.72 -18.43
CA GLY A 273 30.33 9.98 -17.02
C GLY A 273 29.89 11.33 -16.53
N GLY A 274 30.06 11.56 -15.22
CA GLY A 274 29.57 12.74 -14.53
C GLY A 274 30.17 14.05 -15.03
N GLU A 275 31.46 14.09 -15.28
CA GLU A 275 32.13 15.30 -15.82
C GLU A 275 31.60 15.67 -17.21
N LEU A 276 31.42 14.67 -18.10
CA LEU A 276 30.89 14.90 -19.43
C LEU A 276 29.48 15.49 -19.37
N HIS A 277 28.60 14.88 -18.57
CA HIS A 277 27.19 15.26 -18.55
C HIS A 277 26.94 16.58 -17.79
N SER A 278 27.73 16.91 -16.78
CA SER A 278 27.58 18.16 -16.04
C SER A 278 28.25 19.36 -16.70
N ARG A 279 29.28 19.15 -17.56
CA ARG A 279 30.08 20.25 -18.12
C ARG A 279 29.96 20.43 -19.63
N THR A 280 29.70 19.33 -20.36
CA THR A 280 29.74 19.37 -21.84
C THR A 280 28.35 19.17 -22.43
N SER A 281 27.66 18.08 -22.09
CA SER A 281 26.36 17.75 -22.70
C SER A 281 25.17 18.45 -22.01
N GLY A 282 25.31 18.84 -20.74
CA GLY A 282 24.23 19.47 -19.96
C GLY A 282 23.07 18.52 -19.63
N VAL A 283 23.28 17.21 -19.65
CA VAL A 283 22.24 16.22 -19.29
C VAL A 283 21.97 16.22 -17.78
N THR A 284 22.97 16.60 -16.97
CA THR A 284 22.81 16.72 -15.53
C THR A 284 23.18 18.12 -15.04
N ASP A 285 22.49 18.59 -13.97
CA ASP A 285 22.61 19.94 -13.46
C ASP A 285 23.66 20.04 -12.35
N HIS A 286 23.90 18.95 -11.63
CA HIS A 286 24.77 18.92 -10.45
C HIS A 286 25.73 17.73 -10.50
N LEU A 287 27.00 18.00 -10.19
CA LEU A 287 28.05 16.99 -10.04
C LEU A 287 28.33 16.77 -8.55
N ALA A 288 28.15 15.55 -8.08
CA ALA A 288 28.43 15.16 -6.69
C ALA A 288 29.71 14.31 -6.61
N GLU A 289 30.37 14.32 -5.46
CA GLU A 289 31.59 13.56 -5.24
C GLU A 289 31.32 12.07 -4.88
N ASP A 290 30.22 11.83 -4.13
CA ASP A 290 29.80 10.51 -3.67
C ASP A 290 28.27 10.45 -3.47
N ASP A 291 27.76 9.27 -3.05
CA ASP A 291 26.34 9.07 -2.76
C ASP A 291 25.81 10.07 -1.72
N THR A 292 26.56 10.29 -0.62
CA THR A 292 26.14 11.18 0.47
C THR A 292 26.01 12.62 0.00
N HIS A 293 26.99 13.10 -0.78
CA HIS A 293 26.94 14.44 -1.37
C HIS A 293 25.78 14.57 -2.36
N ALA A 294 25.54 13.57 -3.21
CA ALA A 294 24.40 13.57 -4.13
C ALA A 294 23.06 13.67 -3.40
N LEU A 295 22.88 12.89 -2.34
CA LEU A 295 21.66 12.93 -1.51
C LEU A 295 21.49 14.26 -0.79
N SER A 296 22.59 14.90 -0.34
CA SER A 296 22.58 16.25 0.23
C SER A 296 22.11 17.30 -0.78
N ILE A 297 22.58 17.22 -2.03
CA ILE A 297 22.12 18.09 -3.12
C ILE A 297 20.61 17.89 -3.36
N VAL A 298 20.15 16.63 -3.46
CA VAL A 298 18.72 16.31 -3.62
C VAL A 298 17.88 16.92 -2.47
N ARG A 299 18.34 16.81 -1.22
CA ARG A 299 17.67 17.45 -0.07
C ARG A 299 17.59 18.97 -0.22
N THR A 300 18.66 19.61 -0.73
CA THR A 300 18.68 21.04 -1.01
C THR A 300 17.68 21.44 -2.11
N ILE A 301 17.59 20.63 -3.18
CA ILE A 301 16.60 20.83 -4.24
C ILE A 301 15.17 20.76 -3.66
N VAL A 302 14.89 19.73 -2.85
CA VAL A 302 13.56 19.58 -2.22
C VAL A 302 13.24 20.72 -1.27
N ALA A 303 14.21 21.22 -0.51
CA ALA A 303 14.05 22.39 0.37
C ALA A 303 13.72 23.67 -0.41
N GLY A 304 14.23 23.78 -1.65
CA GLY A 304 13.98 24.90 -2.56
C GLY A 304 12.65 24.84 -3.32
N LEU A 305 11.89 23.76 -3.23
CA LEU A 305 10.59 23.65 -3.88
C LEU A 305 9.60 24.67 -3.27
N GLY A 306 8.73 25.22 -4.11
CA GLY A 306 7.73 26.21 -3.71
C GLY A 306 6.80 25.76 -2.57
N PRO A 307 5.87 26.61 -2.11
CA PRO A 307 5.00 26.31 -0.98
C PRO A 307 4.14 25.06 -1.22
N ARG A 308 3.78 24.39 -0.13
CA ARG A 308 2.85 23.25 -0.20
C ARG A 308 1.43 23.74 -0.44
N PRO A 309 0.58 22.95 -1.14
CA PRO A 309 -0.85 23.20 -1.17
C PRO A 309 -1.46 23.22 0.23
N ALA A 310 -2.51 24.02 0.42
CA ALA A 310 -3.30 23.94 1.64
C ALA A 310 -3.95 22.56 1.77
N ARG A 311 -4.03 22.04 3.00
CA ARG A 311 -4.70 20.76 3.25
C ARG A 311 -6.18 20.86 2.90
N PRO A 312 -6.75 19.83 2.26
CA PRO A 312 -8.15 19.86 1.83
C PRO A 312 -9.15 19.66 2.97
N TRP A 313 -8.70 19.29 4.18
CA TRP A 313 -9.50 19.14 5.39
C TRP A 313 -8.75 19.60 6.64
N PRO A 314 -9.45 20.01 7.71
CA PRO A 314 -8.83 20.40 8.96
C PRO A 314 -8.20 19.20 9.68
N LEU A 315 -7.02 19.42 10.27
CA LEU A 315 -6.34 18.47 11.13
C LEU A 315 -6.55 18.87 12.59
N GLU A 316 -6.98 17.94 13.43
CA GLU A 316 -7.06 18.11 14.87
C GLU A 316 -5.85 17.44 15.57
N PRO A 317 -5.59 17.76 16.84
CA PRO A 317 -4.60 17.03 17.62
C PRO A 317 -4.91 15.54 17.64
N ALA A 318 -3.91 14.69 17.36
CA ALA A 318 -4.06 13.25 17.40
C ALA A 318 -4.25 12.77 18.85
N GLU A 319 -5.15 11.81 19.04
CA GLU A 319 -5.44 11.19 20.33
C GLU A 319 -5.21 9.67 20.22
N PRO A 320 -4.50 9.02 21.14
CA PRO A 320 -4.39 7.56 21.07
C PRO A 320 -5.77 6.90 21.26
N PRO A 321 -6.02 5.70 20.71
CA PRO A 321 -7.21 4.94 21.03
C PRO A 321 -7.34 4.72 22.54
N ALA A 322 -8.55 4.78 23.05
CA ALA A 322 -8.82 4.48 24.46
C ALA A 322 -8.81 2.96 24.75
N ILE A 323 -9.06 2.14 23.72
CA ILE A 323 -8.92 0.68 23.76
C ILE A 323 -7.55 0.31 23.17
N ASP A 324 -6.80 -0.50 23.94
CA ASP A 324 -5.43 -0.89 23.59
C ASP A 324 -5.35 -1.54 22.18
N PRO A 325 -4.61 -0.96 21.23
CA PRO A 325 -4.39 -1.55 19.90
C PRO A 325 -3.75 -2.95 19.94
N ALA A 326 -2.95 -3.27 20.97
CA ALA A 326 -2.34 -4.59 21.12
C ALA A 326 -3.39 -5.71 21.24
N GLY A 327 -4.61 -5.37 21.67
CA GLY A 327 -5.74 -6.27 21.73
C GLY A 327 -6.30 -6.71 20.36
N LEU A 328 -5.84 -6.15 19.23
CA LEU A 328 -6.31 -6.54 17.89
C LEU A 328 -6.08 -8.03 17.62
N TYR A 329 -4.94 -8.57 18.01
CA TYR A 329 -4.64 -9.99 17.77
C TYR A 329 -5.63 -10.94 18.43
N GLY A 330 -6.07 -10.62 19.65
CA GLY A 330 -7.01 -11.47 20.37
C GLY A 330 -8.46 -11.21 19.96
N ALA A 331 -8.78 -9.97 19.56
CA ALA A 331 -10.15 -9.56 19.23
C ALA A 331 -10.64 -10.06 17.87
N VAL A 332 -9.73 -10.35 16.93
CA VAL A 332 -10.08 -10.75 15.55
C VAL A 332 -9.71 -12.21 15.31
N PRO A 333 -10.68 -13.08 14.95
CA PRO A 333 -10.38 -14.44 14.54
C PRO A 333 -9.53 -14.48 13.26
N VAL A 334 -8.58 -15.41 13.19
CA VAL A 334 -7.77 -15.64 11.97
C VAL A 334 -8.60 -16.30 10.86
N ASP A 335 -9.55 -17.20 11.22
CA ASP A 335 -10.49 -17.77 10.25
C ASP A 335 -11.55 -16.73 9.88
N PRO A 336 -11.55 -16.22 8.62
CA PRO A 336 -12.49 -15.17 8.19
C PRO A 336 -13.97 -15.63 8.19
N ARG A 337 -14.25 -16.93 8.40
CA ARG A 337 -15.61 -17.45 8.55
C ARG A 337 -16.14 -17.32 9.98
N THR A 338 -15.26 -17.09 10.94
CA THR A 338 -15.67 -16.89 12.34
C THR A 338 -16.17 -15.45 12.52
N PRO A 339 -17.46 -15.26 12.89
CA PRO A 339 -18.02 -13.92 13.03
C PRO A 339 -17.45 -13.21 14.26
N TYR A 340 -17.27 -11.91 14.13
CA TYR A 340 -16.93 -11.00 15.22
C TYR A 340 -17.49 -9.61 14.92
N ASP A 341 -17.60 -8.74 15.92
CA ASP A 341 -18.06 -7.37 15.71
C ASP A 341 -16.87 -6.50 15.24
N VAL A 342 -16.99 -5.95 14.03
CA VAL A 342 -15.93 -5.10 13.44
C VAL A 342 -15.68 -3.81 14.22
N ARG A 343 -16.60 -3.40 15.10
CA ARG A 343 -16.40 -2.27 16.02
C ARG A 343 -15.22 -2.48 16.95
N GLU A 344 -14.86 -3.74 17.24
CA GLU A 344 -13.64 -4.09 17.98
C GLU A 344 -12.36 -3.64 17.26
N VAL A 345 -12.35 -3.74 15.91
CA VAL A 345 -11.24 -3.21 15.10
C VAL A 345 -11.29 -1.68 15.09
N ILE A 346 -12.45 -1.09 14.82
CA ILE A 346 -12.62 0.38 14.76
C ILE A 346 -12.18 1.03 16.07
N ALA A 347 -12.59 0.49 17.23
CA ALA A 347 -12.26 1.02 18.55
C ALA A 347 -10.75 1.10 18.81
N ARG A 348 -9.96 0.20 18.20
CA ARG A 348 -8.49 0.13 18.35
C ARG A 348 -7.73 0.94 17.30
N LEU A 349 -8.42 1.51 16.33
CA LEU A 349 -7.82 2.32 15.26
C LEU A 349 -8.07 3.82 15.43
N VAL A 350 -9.27 4.21 15.89
CA VAL A 350 -9.70 5.61 15.87
C VAL A 350 -9.30 6.39 17.10
N ASP A 351 -9.13 7.69 16.94
CA ASP A 351 -8.73 8.64 17.99
C ASP A 351 -9.71 8.60 19.17
N GLY A 352 -9.19 8.35 20.38
CA GLY A 352 -9.95 8.24 21.61
C GLY A 352 -11.02 7.15 21.59
N SER A 353 -10.96 6.20 20.65
CA SER A 353 -11.98 5.19 20.37
C SER A 353 -13.36 5.82 20.10
N ARG A 354 -13.40 7.05 19.57
CA ARG A 354 -14.64 7.78 19.28
C ARG A 354 -15.13 7.48 17.87
N PHE A 355 -16.41 7.10 17.78
CA PHE A 355 -17.04 6.72 16.52
C PHE A 355 -18.50 7.19 16.48
N ALA A 356 -18.82 8.08 15.56
CA ALA A 356 -20.20 8.53 15.30
C ALA A 356 -20.83 7.60 14.26
N GLU A 357 -21.45 6.52 14.71
CA GLU A 357 -22.03 5.52 13.82
C GLU A 357 -23.24 6.08 13.08
N PHE A 358 -23.31 5.83 11.78
CA PHE A 358 -24.39 6.24 10.89
C PHE A 358 -25.33 5.06 10.63
N LYS A 359 -26.62 5.24 10.90
CA LYS A 359 -27.66 4.21 10.74
C LYS A 359 -27.33 2.89 11.45
N ALA A 360 -26.99 2.95 12.75
CA ALA A 360 -26.60 1.78 13.53
C ALA A 360 -27.63 0.63 13.47
N ASP A 361 -28.92 0.97 13.51
CA ASP A 361 -30.03 0.00 13.54
C ASP A 361 -30.49 -0.47 12.16
N TYR A 362 -29.94 0.06 11.06
CA TYR A 362 -30.30 -0.30 9.70
C TYR A 362 -29.13 -0.87 8.94
N GLY A 363 -29.33 -2.02 8.25
CA GLY A 363 -28.26 -2.69 7.51
C GLY A 363 -27.07 -3.04 8.40
N ALA A 364 -27.30 -3.71 9.52
CA ALA A 364 -26.33 -3.94 10.59
C ALA A 364 -25.11 -4.78 10.18
N THR A 365 -25.17 -5.48 9.03
CA THR A 365 -24.02 -6.22 8.48
C THR A 365 -22.99 -5.34 7.76
N LEU A 366 -23.25 -4.02 7.70
CA LEU A 366 -22.30 -3.00 7.29
C LEU A 366 -22.27 -1.89 8.36
N VAL A 367 -21.14 -1.70 9.00
CA VAL A 367 -20.91 -0.61 9.95
C VAL A 367 -20.35 0.59 9.20
N THR A 368 -21.00 1.75 9.36
CA THR A 368 -20.57 3.01 8.75
C THR A 368 -20.58 4.13 9.78
N GLY A 369 -19.63 5.05 9.74
CA GLY A 369 -19.61 6.17 10.69
C GLY A 369 -18.39 7.07 10.53
N PHE A 370 -18.43 8.19 11.22
CA PHE A 370 -17.39 9.22 11.22
C PHE A 370 -16.46 9.06 12.42
N ALA A 371 -15.17 9.22 12.18
CA ALA A 371 -14.12 9.14 13.19
C ALA A 371 -12.94 10.06 12.85
N ARG A 372 -11.88 9.97 13.64
CA ARG A 372 -10.57 10.53 13.32
C ARG A 372 -9.48 9.47 13.48
N ILE A 373 -8.44 9.58 12.67
CA ILE A 373 -7.22 8.76 12.78
C ILE A 373 -6.04 9.72 12.65
N HIS A 374 -5.19 9.78 13.68
CA HIS A 374 -4.10 10.76 13.78
C HIS A 374 -4.55 12.20 13.50
N GLY A 375 -5.74 12.57 13.98
CA GLY A 375 -6.33 13.89 13.80
C GLY A 375 -7.00 14.12 12.45
N HIS A 376 -6.80 13.26 11.46
CA HIS A 376 -7.48 13.35 10.16
C HIS A 376 -8.94 12.88 10.28
N PRO A 377 -9.92 13.60 9.71
CA PRO A 377 -11.30 13.11 9.62
C PRO A 377 -11.35 11.90 8.68
N VAL A 378 -12.16 10.92 9.01
CA VAL A 378 -12.34 9.70 8.19
C VAL A 378 -13.75 9.17 8.29
N GLY A 379 -14.34 8.80 7.15
CA GLY A 379 -15.54 8.00 7.07
C GLY A 379 -15.17 6.53 6.97
N ILE A 380 -15.63 5.71 7.90
CA ILE A 380 -15.32 4.27 7.93
C ILE A 380 -16.49 3.50 7.36
N VAL A 381 -16.19 2.56 6.46
CA VAL A 381 -17.12 1.57 5.90
C VAL A 381 -16.52 0.19 6.17
N ALA A 382 -17.17 -0.58 7.04
CA ALA A 382 -16.62 -1.84 7.55
C ALA A 382 -17.64 -2.98 7.46
N ASN A 383 -17.20 -4.14 6.93
CA ASN A 383 -18.05 -5.32 6.90
C ASN A 383 -18.24 -5.90 8.30
N ASN A 384 -19.48 -6.25 8.61
CA ASN A 384 -19.91 -6.95 9.83
C ASN A 384 -20.75 -8.19 9.50
N GLY A 385 -20.49 -8.79 8.36
CA GLY A 385 -21.19 -9.95 7.81
C GLY A 385 -21.44 -9.85 6.31
N VAL A 386 -22.37 -10.68 5.81
CA VAL A 386 -22.80 -10.72 4.41
C VAL A 386 -23.51 -9.41 4.03
N LEU A 387 -23.34 -8.92 2.82
CA LEU A 387 -24.06 -7.73 2.34
C LEU A 387 -25.46 -8.08 1.87
N PHE A 388 -26.44 -7.40 2.46
CA PHE A 388 -27.85 -7.38 2.05
C PHE A 388 -28.17 -6.11 1.27
N SER A 389 -29.37 -6.03 0.70
CA SER A 389 -29.86 -4.84 -0.02
C SER A 389 -29.81 -3.58 0.81
N GLU A 390 -30.27 -3.64 2.06
CA GLU A 390 -30.27 -2.53 3.01
C GLU A 390 -28.85 -2.09 3.39
N SER A 391 -27.91 -3.04 3.55
CA SER A 391 -26.50 -2.74 3.83
C SER A 391 -25.86 -2.00 2.65
N ALA A 392 -26.14 -2.44 1.41
CA ALA A 392 -25.63 -1.80 0.20
C ALA A 392 -26.20 -0.36 0.04
N VAL A 393 -27.49 -0.14 0.29
CA VAL A 393 -28.12 1.19 0.23
C VAL A 393 -27.57 2.11 1.33
N LYS A 394 -27.37 1.59 2.54
CA LYS A 394 -26.69 2.31 3.63
C LYS A 394 -25.29 2.75 3.23
N GLY A 395 -24.50 1.82 2.65
CA GLY A 395 -23.15 2.08 2.19
C GLY A 395 -23.10 3.17 1.11
N ALA A 396 -23.96 3.08 0.09
CA ALA A 396 -24.04 4.08 -0.97
C ALA A 396 -24.34 5.48 -0.39
N HIS A 397 -25.37 5.59 0.45
CA HIS A 397 -25.74 6.86 1.09
C HIS A 397 -24.59 7.44 1.94
N PHE A 398 -23.89 6.60 2.70
CA PHE A 398 -22.79 7.06 3.54
C PHE A 398 -21.59 7.54 2.73
N ILE A 399 -21.25 6.84 1.65
CA ILE A 399 -20.17 7.23 0.73
C ILE A 399 -20.47 8.60 0.10
N GLU A 400 -21.70 8.83 -0.36
CA GLU A 400 -22.11 10.11 -0.92
C GLU A 400 -22.04 11.26 0.12
N LEU A 401 -22.41 11.00 1.39
CA LEU A 401 -22.25 11.97 2.47
C LEU A 401 -20.79 12.33 2.73
N CYS A 402 -19.88 11.34 2.69
CA CYS A 402 -18.45 11.57 2.84
C CYS A 402 -17.91 12.39 1.66
N ASP A 403 -18.30 12.06 0.43
CA ASP A 403 -17.92 12.79 -0.77
C ASP A 403 -18.37 14.26 -0.72
N GLN A 404 -19.64 14.51 -0.35
CA GLN A 404 -20.18 15.87 -0.21
C GLN A 404 -19.43 16.69 0.84
N ARG A 405 -19.01 16.05 1.94
CA ARG A 405 -18.32 16.69 3.07
C ARG A 405 -16.80 16.77 2.88
N GLY A 406 -16.25 16.20 1.81
CA GLY A 406 -14.80 16.13 1.59
C GLY A 406 -14.06 15.28 2.61
N ILE A 407 -14.69 14.24 3.16
CA ILE A 407 -14.12 13.35 4.18
C ILE A 407 -13.56 12.11 3.51
N PRO A 408 -12.25 11.79 3.67
CA PRO A 408 -11.65 10.55 3.16
C PRO A 408 -12.36 9.30 3.69
N LEU A 409 -12.35 8.23 2.89
CA LEU A 409 -12.98 6.96 3.23
C LEU A 409 -11.94 5.91 3.59
N LEU A 410 -12.20 5.15 4.65
CA LEU A 410 -11.48 3.95 5.03
C LEU A 410 -12.43 2.74 4.93
N PHE A 411 -12.09 1.79 4.05
CA PHE A 411 -12.78 0.53 3.90
C PHE A 411 -12.05 -0.56 4.68
N LEU A 412 -12.74 -1.20 5.63
CA LEU A 412 -12.26 -2.38 6.35
C LEU A 412 -12.97 -3.60 5.77
N GLN A 413 -12.28 -4.34 4.90
CA GLN A 413 -12.86 -5.47 4.18
C GLN A 413 -12.75 -6.77 4.97
N ASN A 414 -13.88 -7.35 5.29
CA ASN A 414 -14.05 -8.77 5.62
C ASN A 414 -15.37 -9.22 5.01
N ILE A 415 -15.38 -9.38 3.67
CA ILE A 415 -16.58 -9.63 2.88
C ILE A 415 -16.57 -11.03 2.27
N THR A 416 -17.59 -11.82 2.57
CA THR A 416 -17.83 -13.13 1.97
C THR A 416 -18.67 -13.07 0.69
N GLY A 417 -19.33 -11.94 0.42
CA GLY A 417 -20.14 -11.69 -0.76
C GLY A 417 -21.45 -10.98 -0.44
N PHE A 418 -22.23 -10.73 -1.49
CA PHE A 418 -23.65 -10.38 -1.35
C PHE A 418 -24.45 -11.64 -1.04
N MET A 419 -25.56 -11.49 -0.33
CA MET A 419 -26.50 -12.57 -0.07
C MET A 419 -27.10 -13.09 -1.39
N VAL A 420 -27.18 -14.40 -1.50
CA VAL A 420 -27.69 -15.09 -2.69
C VAL A 420 -29.01 -15.83 -2.37
N GLY A 421 -29.82 -16.07 -3.38
CA GLY A 421 -31.05 -16.82 -3.27
C GLY A 421 -32.27 -16.10 -3.86
N ARG A 422 -33.28 -16.88 -4.25
CA ARG A 422 -34.47 -16.39 -4.98
C ARG A 422 -35.13 -15.16 -4.33
N GLN A 423 -35.24 -15.16 -3.02
CA GLN A 423 -35.87 -14.05 -2.27
C GLN A 423 -35.06 -12.76 -2.43
N TYR A 424 -33.74 -12.83 -2.36
CA TYR A 424 -32.84 -11.68 -2.44
C TYR A 424 -32.74 -11.14 -3.86
N GLU A 425 -32.70 -12.04 -4.86
CA GLU A 425 -32.75 -11.65 -6.27
C GLU A 425 -34.08 -10.94 -6.59
N ALA A 426 -35.20 -11.52 -6.16
CA ALA A 426 -36.52 -10.90 -6.33
C ALA A 426 -36.63 -9.56 -5.57
N GLY A 427 -35.97 -9.41 -4.41
CA GLY A 427 -35.86 -8.18 -3.64
C GLY A 427 -34.92 -7.13 -4.28
N GLY A 428 -34.24 -7.43 -5.37
CA GLY A 428 -33.40 -6.50 -6.13
C GLY A 428 -31.99 -6.33 -5.57
N ILE A 429 -31.39 -7.37 -4.98
CA ILE A 429 -30.02 -7.34 -4.44
C ILE A 429 -29.01 -6.83 -5.48
N ALA A 430 -29.15 -7.23 -6.76
CA ALA A 430 -28.27 -6.79 -7.83
C ALA A 430 -28.34 -5.28 -8.05
N LYS A 431 -29.54 -4.66 -8.10
CA LYS A 431 -29.68 -3.19 -8.25
C LYS A 431 -29.21 -2.42 -7.03
N HIS A 432 -29.44 -2.94 -5.83
CA HIS A 432 -29.02 -2.30 -4.58
C HIS A 432 -27.51 -2.41 -4.37
N GLY A 433 -26.91 -3.57 -4.67
CA GLY A 433 -25.47 -3.75 -4.70
C GLY A 433 -24.79 -2.83 -5.71
N ALA A 434 -25.36 -2.71 -6.92
CA ALA A 434 -24.84 -1.81 -7.95
C ALA A 434 -24.84 -0.32 -7.53
N LYS A 435 -25.76 0.13 -6.66
CA LYS A 435 -25.73 1.50 -6.11
C LYS A 435 -24.49 1.74 -5.28
N MET A 436 -24.12 0.81 -4.40
CA MET A 436 -22.90 0.92 -3.59
C MET A 436 -21.64 0.88 -4.47
N VAL A 437 -21.59 -0.03 -5.44
CA VAL A 437 -20.49 -0.12 -6.41
C VAL A 437 -20.33 1.18 -7.20
N ASN A 438 -21.45 1.80 -7.64
CA ASN A 438 -21.44 3.09 -8.34
C ASN A 438 -20.94 4.21 -7.41
N ALA A 439 -21.42 4.26 -6.17
CA ALA A 439 -20.99 5.25 -5.19
C ALA A 439 -19.47 5.17 -4.94
N VAL A 440 -18.92 3.96 -4.77
CA VAL A 440 -17.46 3.73 -4.63
C VAL A 440 -16.70 4.18 -5.87
N ALA A 441 -17.22 3.91 -7.07
CA ALA A 441 -16.56 4.27 -8.32
C ALA A 441 -16.53 5.78 -8.56
N CYS A 442 -17.61 6.49 -8.21
CA CYS A 442 -17.80 7.91 -8.53
C CYS A 442 -17.32 8.87 -7.44
N THR A 443 -17.14 8.40 -6.21
CA THR A 443 -16.66 9.27 -5.12
C THR A 443 -15.25 9.80 -5.40
N ARG A 444 -15.02 11.06 -5.08
CA ARG A 444 -13.79 11.82 -5.39
C ARG A 444 -12.86 11.97 -4.20
N VAL A 445 -13.37 11.74 -2.99
CA VAL A 445 -12.54 11.76 -1.80
C VAL A 445 -11.53 10.59 -1.82
N PRO A 446 -10.36 10.75 -1.21
CA PRO A 446 -9.41 9.64 -1.08
C PRO A 446 -10.06 8.41 -0.44
N LYS A 447 -9.84 7.25 -1.06
CA LYS A 447 -10.29 5.95 -0.57
C LYS A 447 -9.07 5.15 -0.12
N LEU A 448 -9.11 4.64 1.09
CA LEU A 448 -8.11 3.73 1.65
C LEU A 448 -8.79 2.41 1.95
N THR A 449 -8.14 1.30 1.66
CA THR A 449 -8.69 -0.04 1.90
C THR A 449 -7.72 -0.88 2.70
N VAL A 450 -8.21 -1.56 3.73
CA VAL A 450 -7.49 -2.62 4.44
C VAL A 450 -8.32 -3.89 4.40
N VAL A 451 -7.79 -4.93 3.77
CA VAL A 451 -8.41 -6.26 3.79
C VAL A 451 -8.01 -6.96 5.08
N ILE A 452 -8.93 -6.98 6.03
CA ILE A 452 -8.71 -7.51 7.39
C ILE A 452 -9.11 -8.98 7.55
N GLY A 453 -9.69 -9.56 6.49
CA GLY A 453 -10.16 -10.95 6.45
C GLY A 453 -10.42 -11.40 5.02
N GLY A 454 -11.65 -11.82 4.71
CA GLY A 454 -12.04 -12.22 3.36
C GLY A 454 -12.31 -11.05 2.42
N SER A 455 -12.03 -11.23 1.14
CA SER A 455 -12.41 -10.32 0.06
C SER A 455 -12.85 -11.13 -1.16
N TYR A 456 -14.15 -11.44 -1.24
CA TYR A 456 -14.69 -12.38 -2.21
C TYR A 456 -15.71 -11.77 -3.16
N GLY A 457 -15.61 -12.13 -4.44
CA GLY A 457 -16.57 -11.84 -5.49
C GLY A 457 -16.88 -10.35 -5.66
N ALA A 458 -18.11 -10.03 -6.04
CA ALA A 458 -18.56 -8.65 -6.25
C ALA A 458 -18.58 -7.79 -4.96
N GLY A 459 -18.52 -8.42 -3.78
CA GLY A 459 -18.33 -7.74 -2.51
C GLY A 459 -17.03 -6.93 -2.47
N ASN A 460 -15.96 -7.43 -3.10
CA ASN A 460 -14.70 -6.72 -3.27
C ASN A 460 -14.90 -5.34 -3.96
N TYR A 461 -15.80 -5.26 -4.95
CA TYR A 461 -16.05 -4.02 -5.71
C TYR A 461 -16.76 -2.97 -4.85
N SER A 462 -17.79 -3.37 -4.11
CA SER A 462 -18.54 -2.48 -3.22
C SER A 462 -17.73 -2.01 -2.00
N MET A 463 -16.66 -2.74 -1.65
CA MET A 463 -15.75 -2.41 -0.56
C MET A 463 -14.41 -1.81 -1.05
N CYS A 464 -14.40 -1.22 -2.23
CA CYS A 464 -13.25 -0.54 -2.83
C CYS A 464 -12.01 -1.43 -2.96
N GLY A 465 -12.15 -2.59 -3.64
CA GLY A 465 -11.01 -3.41 -4.04
C GLY A 465 -10.11 -2.71 -5.07
N ARG A 466 -9.00 -3.34 -5.44
CA ARG A 466 -7.95 -2.74 -6.28
C ARG A 466 -8.46 -2.12 -7.58
N ALA A 467 -9.43 -2.77 -8.24
CA ALA A 467 -10.03 -2.29 -9.49
C ALA A 467 -10.84 -0.98 -9.35
N TYR A 468 -11.16 -0.57 -8.13
CA TYR A 468 -11.90 0.67 -7.83
C TYR A 468 -10.98 1.81 -7.38
N SER A 469 -9.71 1.69 -7.71
CA SER A 469 -8.68 2.74 -7.56
C SER A 469 -8.66 3.35 -6.15
N PRO A 470 -8.49 2.54 -5.08
CA PRO A 470 -8.15 3.12 -3.79
C PRO A 470 -6.78 3.82 -3.89
N ARG A 471 -6.63 4.96 -3.20
CA ARG A 471 -5.33 5.62 -3.08
C ARG A 471 -4.27 4.68 -2.54
N PHE A 472 -4.68 3.81 -1.58
CA PHE A 472 -3.86 2.74 -1.03
C PHE A 472 -4.74 1.56 -0.65
N LEU A 473 -4.18 0.37 -0.79
CA LEU A 473 -4.80 -0.88 -0.36
C LEU A 473 -3.76 -1.77 0.31
N TRP A 474 -4.06 -2.24 1.51
CA TRP A 474 -3.23 -3.21 2.24
C TRP A 474 -4.02 -4.45 2.62
N MET A 475 -3.28 -5.51 2.92
CA MET A 475 -3.86 -6.76 3.43
C MET A 475 -3.21 -7.13 4.76
N TRP A 476 -3.98 -7.74 5.67
CA TRP A 476 -3.41 -8.43 6.82
C TRP A 476 -2.84 -9.79 6.39
N PRO A 477 -1.88 -10.38 7.14
CA PRO A 477 -1.22 -11.63 6.73
C PRO A 477 -2.18 -12.81 6.52
N GLY A 478 -3.24 -12.92 7.34
CA GLY A 478 -4.29 -13.94 7.21
C GLY A 478 -5.38 -13.65 6.20
N ALA A 479 -5.35 -12.48 5.54
CA ALA A 479 -6.40 -12.09 4.60
C ALA A 479 -6.38 -12.94 3.32
N LYS A 480 -7.56 -13.11 2.73
CA LYS A 480 -7.78 -13.91 1.51
C LYS A 480 -8.51 -13.08 0.46
N ILE A 481 -8.14 -13.26 -0.80
CA ILE A 481 -8.80 -12.61 -1.93
C ILE A 481 -9.02 -13.61 -3.07
N SER A 482 -10.26 -13.75 -3.53
CA SER A 482 -10.59 -14.54 -4.74
C SER A 482 -12.02 -14.28 -5.20
N VAL A 483 -12.42 -14.91 -6.31
CA VAL A 483 -13.81 -14.82 -6.82
C VAL A 483 -14.81 -15.41 -5.81
N MET A 484 -14.45 -16.51 -5.15
CA MET A 484 -15.24 -17.17 -4.10
C MET A 484 -14.31 -18.03 -3.23
N GLY A 485 -14.78 -18.53 -2.11
CA GLY A 485 -14.02 -19.45 -1.27
C GLY A 485 -13.66 -20.75 -2.03
N GLY A 486 -12.48 -21.32 -1.74
CA GLY A 486 -11.98 -22.51 -2.43
C GLY A 486 -12.92 -23.72 -2.33
N GLU A 487 -13.57 -23.92 -1.18
CA GLU A 487 -14.57 -24.98 -0.99
C GLU A 487 -15.81 -24.75 -1.86
N GLN A 488 -16.28 -23.51 -1.95
CA GLN A 488 -17.41 -23.18 -2.84
C GLN A 488 -17.05 -23.40 -4.31
N ALA A 489 -15.87 -22.97 -4.74
CA ALA A 489 -15.40 -23.17 -6.11
C ALA A 489 -15.29 -24.65 -6.45
N ALA A 490 -14.71 -25.46 -5.57
CA ALA A 490 -14.59 -26.89 -5.74
C ALA A 490 -15.97 -27.57 -5.82
N SER A 491 -16.92 -27.16 -4.96
CA SER A 491 -18.28 -27.71 -4.96
C SER A 491 -19.07 -27.33 -6.21
N VAL A 492 -18.97 -26.08 -6.69
CA VAL A 492 -19.62 -25.64 -7.94
C VAL A 492 -19.10 -26.44 -9.14
N LEU A 493 -17.77 -26.58 -9.26
CA LEU A 493 -17.17 -27.34 -10.36
C LEU A 493 -17.53 -28.83 -10.28
N ALA A 494 -17.59 -29.40 -9.06
CA ALA A 494 -18.00 -30.77 -8.84
C ALA A 494 -19.47 -30.98 -9.23
N THR A 495 -20.38 -30.06 -8.90
CA THR A 495 -21.78 -30.11 -9.30
C THR A 495 -21.92 -30.13 -10.82
N VAL A 496 -21.24 -29.20 -11.52
CA VAL A 496 -21.26 -29.17 -12.99
C VAL A 496 -20.73 -30.48 -13.59
N ARG A 497 -19.68 -31.05 -13.01
CA ARG A 497 -19.12 -32.33 -13.47
C ARG A 497 -20.06 -33.49 -13.19
N ARG A 498 -20.73 -33.53 -12.02
CA ARG A 498 -21.71 -34.54 -11.65
C ARG A 498 -22.88 -34.52 -12.61
N ASP A 499 -23.47 -33.33 -12.88
CA ASP A 499 -24.60 -33.20 -13.81
C ASP A 499 -24.25 -33.72 -15.22
N GLN A 500 -23.01 -33.49 -15.68
CA GLN A 500 -22.51 -34.02 -16.95
C GLN A 500 -22.43 -35.57 -16.96
N LEU A 501 -21.90 -36.19 -15.90
CA LEU A 501 -21.79 -37.64 -15.78
C LEU A 501 -23.16 -38.28 -15.68
N GLU A 502 -24.06 -37.73 -14.86
CA GLU A 502 -25.45 -38.19 -14.75
C GLU A 502 -26.20 -38.15 -16.10
N ALA A 503 -25.97 -37.08 -16.88
CA ALA A 503 -26.56 -36.97 -18.24
C ALA A 503 -26.05 -38.04 -19.20
N HIS A 504 -24.88 -38.66 -18.94
CA HIS A 504 -24.35 -39.79 -19.71
C HIS A 504 -24.64 -41.16 -19.05
N GLY A 505 -25.37 -41.18 -17.94
CA GLY A 505 -25.70 -42.41 -17.20
C GLY A 505 -24.51 -42.98 -16.41
N GLU A 506 -23.53 -42.15 -16.10
CA GLU A 506 -22.34 -42.53 -15.33
C GLU A 506 -22.50 -42.15 -13.85
N GLU A 507 -22.10 -43.06 -12.95
CA GLU A 507 -22.03 -42.79 -11.51
C GLU A 507 -20.66 -42.17 -11.17
N TRP A 508 -20.66 -41.16 -10.29
CA TRP A 508 -19.44 -40.53 -9.78
C TRP A 508 -19.21 -40.89 -8.31
N PRO A 509 -18.28 -41.82 -7.99
CA PRO A 509 -18.01 -42.21 -6.61
C PRO A 509 -17.53 -41.00 -5.77
N THR A 510 -17.97 -40.92 -4.51
CA THR A 510 -17.59 -39.83 -3.57
C THR A 510 -16.08 -39.66 -3.46
N ALA A 511 -15.30 -40.73 -3.45
CA ALA A 511 -13.84 -40.66 -3.40
C ALA A 511 -13.25 -39.99 -4.65
N ALA A 512 -13.80 -40.23 -5.84
CA ALA A 512 -13.38 -39.59 -7.08
C ALA A 512 -13.79 -38.11 -7.12
N GLU A 513 -14.94 -37.77 -6.54
CA GLU A 513 -15.34 -36.35 -6.37
C GLU A 513 -14.40 -35.61 -5.44
N GLU A 514 -14.02 -36.18 -4.30
CA GLU A 514 -13.06 -35.55 -3.38
C GLU A 514 -11.66 -35.36 -3.99
N GLU A 515 -11.20 -36.36 -4.77
CA GLU A 515 -9.95 -36.25 -5.52
C GLU A 515 -10.01 -35.14 -6.59
N PHE A 516 -11.16 -34.95 -7.24
CA PHE A 516 -11.40 -33.86 -8.18
C PHE A 516 -11.41 -32.48 -7.48
N LYS A 517 -12.01 -32.37 -6.29
CA LYS A 517 -12.09 -31.11 -5.52
C LYS A 517 -10.75 -30.67 -4.93
N ARG A 518 -9.89 -31.61 -4.55
CA ARG A 518 -8.62 -31.33 -3.86
C ARG A 518 -7.72 -30.32 -4.61
N PRO A 519 -7.36 -30.49 -5.88
CA PRO A 519 -6.49 -29.54 -6.59
C PRO A 519 -7.11 -28.16 -6.73
N VAL A 520 -8.44 -28.06 -6.84
CA VAL A 520 -9.15 -26.77 -6.88
C VAL A 520 -9.00 -26.04 -5.54
N ARG A 521 -9.22 -26.73 -4.42
CA ARG A 521 -9.04 -26.15 -3.07
C ARG A 521 -7.61 -25.65 -2.87
N GLU A 522 -6.60 -26.47 -3.20
CA GLU A 522 -5.19 -26.14 -3.10
C GLU A 522 -4.81 -24.94 -3.96
N GLN A 523 -5.35 -24.84 -5.18
CA GLN A 523 -5.14 -23.71 -6.07
C GLN A 523 -5.70 -22.42 -5.48
N TYR A 524 -6.95 -22.43 -5.01
CA TYR A 524 -7.62 -21.27 -4.44
C TYR A 524 -6.96 -20.82 -3.13
N GLU A 525 -6.54 -21.76 -2.26
CA GLU A 525 -5.83 -21.46 -1.04
C GLU A 525 -4.49 -20.75 -1.31
N ARG A 526 -3.72 -21.27 -2.26
CA ARG A 526 -2.45 -20.67 -2.68
C ARG A 526 -2.65 -19.29 -3.32
N GLN A 527 -3.54 -19.21 -4.34
CA GLN A 527 -3.72 -18.00 -5.14
C GLN A 527 -4.50 -16.92 -4.40
N GLY A 528 -5.31 -17.28 -3.43
CA GLY A 528 -6.09 -16.37 -2.60
C GLY A 528 -5.30 -15.76 -1.44
N SER A 529 -4.06 -16.20 -1.17
CA SER A 529 -3.29 -15.72 -0.03
C SER A 529 -2.80 -14.28 -0.20
N ALA A 530 -2.65 -13.55 0.92
CA ALA A 530 -2.11 -12.19 0.93
C ALA A 530 -0.71 -12.12 0.30
N TYR A 531 0.13 -13.14 0.48
CA TYR A 531 1.47 -13.18 -0.10
C TYR A 531 1.47 -13.38 -1.62
N TYR A 532 0.53 -14.17 -2.15
CA TYR A 532 0.37 -14.32 -3.59
C TYR A 532 -0.12 -13.00 -4.23
N ALA A 533 -1.02 -12.30 -3.55
CA ALA A 533 -1.56 -11.01 -3.97
C ALA A 533 -0.47 -9.93 -4.00
N THR A 534 0.25 -9.76 -2.88
CA THR A 534 1.29 -8.71 -2.75
C THR A 534 2.47 -8.95 -3.68
N ALA A 535 2.86 -10.21 -3.92
CA ALA A 535 3.90 -10.55 -4.90
C ALA A 535 3.54 -10.02 -6.31
N ARG A 536 2.26 -9.89 -6.62
CA ARG A 536 1.72 -9.43 -7.92
C ARG A 536 1.24 -7.98 -7.92
N LEU A 537 1.49 -7.24 -6.82
CA LEU A 537 1.02 -5.86 -6.63
C LEU A 537 -0.52 -5.72 -6.77
N TRP A 538 -1.29 -6.68 -6.24
CA TRP A 538 -2.73 -6.49 -6.10
C TRP A 538 -3.08 -5.61 -4.90
N ASP A 539 -2.09 -5.34 -4.06
CA ASP A 539 -2.11 -4.44 -2.92
C ASP A 539 -0.83 -3.57 -2.90
N ASP A 540 -0.72 -2.71 -1.92
CA ASP A 540 0.45 -1.88 -1.65
C ASP A 540 1.30 -2.44 -0.50
N GLY A 541 0.97 -3.63 -0.01
CA GLY A 541 1.74 -4.39 0.95
C GLY A 541 0.89 -5.16 1.96
N VAL A 542 1.48 -6.20 2.53
CA VAL A 542 0.95 -6.90 3.69
C VAL A 542 1.47 -6.19 4.94
N ILE A 543 0.58 -5.89 5.88
CA ILE A 543 0.88 -5.14 7.09
C ILE A 543 0.52 -5.91 8.35
N ASP A 544 1.29 -5.73 9.42
CA ASP A 544 0.92 -6.16 10.75
C ASP A 544 -0.42 -5.49 11.16
N PRO A 545 -1.43 -6.23 11.64
CA PRO A 545 -2.67 -5.65 12.13
C PRO A 545 -2.46 -4.47 13.10
N MET A 546 -1.45 -4.52 13.95
CA MET A 546 -1.13 -3.44 14.89
C MET A 546 -0.59 -2.18 14.21
N ASP A 547 0.00 -2.29 13.03
CA ASP A 547 0.51 -1.14 12.27
C ASP A 547 -0.62 -0.41 11.50
N THR A 548 -1.83 -0.97 11.44
CA THR A 548 -2.93 -0.44 10.60
C THR A 548 -3.20 1.03 10.85
N ARG A 549 -3.28 1.44 12.13
CA ARG A 549 -3.52 2.85 12.50
C ARG A 549 -2.42 3.77 11.96
N THR A 550 -1.16 3.40 12.13
CA THR A 550 0.01 4.18 11.69
C THR A 550 0.06 4.27 10.17
N VAL A 551 -0.14 3.15 9.49
CA VAL A 551 -0.15 3.07 8.02
C VAL A 551 -1.25 3.95 7.42
N VAL A 552 -2.47 3.85 7.95
CA VAL A 552 -3.60 4.67 7.52
C VAL A 552 -3.34 6.16 7.80
N GLY A 553 -2.76 6.50 8.95
CA GLY A 553 -2.39 7.87 9.30
C GLY A 553 -1.35 8.49 8.35
N LEU A 554 -0.31 7.72 8.00
CA LEU A 554 0.70 8.14 7.01
C LEU A 554 0.07 8.33 5.62
N ALA A 555 -0.81 7.42 5.23
CA ALA A 555 -1.52 7.52 3.96
C ALA A 555 -2.46 8.73 3.90
N LEU A 556 -3.21 9.02 4.97
CA LEU A 556 -4.05 10.22 5.05
C LEU A 556 -3.20 11.50 4.99
N THR A 557 -2.01 11.49 5.61
CA THR A 557 -1.06 12.60 5.52
C THR A 557 -0.58 12.80 4.08
N ALA A 558 -0.26 11.72 3.37
CA ALA A 558 0.10 11.76 1.95
C ALA A 558 -1.06 12.29 1.09
N CYS A 559 -2.28 11.78 1.30
CA CYS A 559 -3.49 12.22 0.60
C CYS A 559 -3.79 13.71 0.79
N ALA A 560 -3.43 14.26 1.95
CA ALA A 560 -3.67 15.68 2.29
C ALA A 560 -2.80 16.67 1.49
N ASN A 561 -1.86 16.21 0.66
CA ASN A 561 -1.08 17.07 -0.24
C ASN A 561 -1.82 17.36 -1.57
N ALA A 562 -2.86 16.61 -1.91
CA ALA A 562 -3.65 16.83 -3.11
C ALA A 562 -4.96 17.57 -2.78
N PRO A 563 -5.38 18.56 -3.59
CA PRO A 563 -6.70 19.15 -3.45
C PRO A 563 -7.79 18.10 -3.77
N LEU A 564 -8.95 18.25 -3.14
CA LEU A 564 -10.10 17.46 -3.57
C LEU A 564 -10.55 17.90 -4.97
N PRO A 565 -10.89 16.97 -5.86
CA PRO A 565 -11.46 17.32 -7.15
C PRO A 565 -12.76 18.11 -6.98
N ALA A 566 -13.08 18.96 -7.96
CA ALA A 566 -14.34 19.70 -7.98
C ALA A 566 -15.55 18.73 -7.92
N PRO A 567 -16.67 19.13 -7.31
CA PRO A 567 -17.91 18.36 -7.33
C PRO A 567 -18.32 17.93 -8.74
N GLY A 568 -18.65 16.67 -8.90
CA GLY A 568 -19.13 16.09 -10.16
C GLY A 568 -20.37 15.21 -9.91
N PRO A 569 -21.10 14.87 -10.97
CA PRO A 569 -22.27 14.00 -10.84
C PRO A 569 -21.84 12.56 -10.50
N TYR A 570 -22.69 11.87 -9.77
CA TYR A 570 -22.66 10.40 -9.72
C TYR A 570 -23.27 9.81 -10.98
N GLY A 571 -22.91 8.57 -11.30
CA GLY A 571 -23.60 7.82 -12.35
C GLY A 571 -25.08 7.59 -11.99
N VAL A 572 -25.90 7.27 -13.00
CA VAL A 572 -27.33 7.02 -12.78
C VAL A 572 -27.51 5.76 -11.94
N PHE A 573 -28.17 5.91 -10.80
CA PHE A 573 -28.59 4.80 -9.96
C PHE A 573 -29.87 4.16 -10.50
N ARG A 574 -29.86 2.85 -10.66
CA ARG A 574 -31.09 2.10 -10.95
C ARG A 574 -31.94 2.02 -9.69
N MET A 575 -33.19 2.48 -9.79
CA MET A 575 -34.13 2.51 -8.66
C MET A 575 -35.01 1.27 -8.58
#